data_61328fa7a42b62888954e1e954b8fe07
#
_entry.id   61328fa7a42b62888954e1e954b8fe07
#
_cell.length_a   1.000
_cell.length_b   1.000
_cell.length_c   1.000
_cell.angle_alpha   90.00
_cell.angle_beta   90.00
_cell.angle_gamma   90.00
#
_symmetry.space_group_name_H-M   'P 1'
#
loop_
_entity.id
_entity.type
_entity.pdbx_description
1 polymer ?
#
loop_
_entity_poly.entity_id
_entity_poly.type
_entity_poly.pdbx_seq_one_letter_code
_entity_poly.pdbx_strand_id
1 'polypeptide(L)'
;MSEEILKALTQLFAIITKQDGGVTINERQYVIRFFQQELDQASIQEYLERYDKYSGYSEKGPAFQQTITAPSVKDSIVTLGICKKINRTLTQKQKVIVLIKLLELVGSDNNFTPQRMEIINTVSTVFNISAEEYKLIETFVVTTNMAELNFSDILVVNNHPEKAAKKQKHIQTEINGNLFFMKVPSVELYFAQYLGEEAHYLNGFVMQHNRIYLFSHGSTIKIQSGYALYYSDIVADFNEELQTTKLSFNAKIEEYKFSSGTIGLRDINISEGPGKLIGIMGASGAGKTTLLNVLAGLEKPSKGEILINGYNIHSRPDKIKGVVGYVSQDDLLIEELTVFENLYYNAKLCFAHLSEKEIKDRVLKVLSNLGLETRKDLKVGSILDKKISGGQRKRLNIALELIREPAILFLDEPTSGLSSRDSENVIDLLKELSLKGKLVFVIIHQPSSDIYKMFDKMIIMDTGGYPTYYGTPVEAVSYFKRATHQAQSNRGQCE
;
A
#
# COMPACT_ATOMS: atom_id res chain seq x y z
N MET A 1 -1.61 17.24 -0.13
CA MET A 1 -2.66 17.25 0.95
C MET A 1 -3.83 18.12 0.51
N SER A 2 -5.09 17.93 1.01
CA SER A 2 -6.19 18.82 0.63
C SER A 2 -6.06 20.18 1.32
N GLU A 3 -6.56 21.24 0.66
CA GLU A 3 -6.50 22.62 1.18
C GLU A 3 -7.16 22.77 2.56
N GLU A 4 -8.24 22.01 2.81
CA GLU A 4 -8.93 22.01 4.09
C GLU A 4 -8.09 21.44 5.23
N ILE A 5 -7.31 20.36 4.95
CA ILE A 5 -6.39 19.78 5.93
C ILE A 5 -5.27 20.76 6.26
N LEU A 6 -4.71 21.41 5.24
CA LEU A 6 -3.64 22.40 5.42
C LEU A 6 -4.07 23.58 6.26
N LYS A 7 -5.28 24.12 6.00
CA LYS A 7 -5.88 25.20 6.82
C LYS A 7 -6.07 24.76 8.28
N ALA A 8 -6.56 23.55 8.47
CA ALA A 8 -6.79 23.00 9.80
C ALA A 8 -5.48 22.78 10.57
N LEU A 9 -4.48 22.16 9.92
CA LEU A 9 -3.14 21.97 10.51
C LEU A 9 -2.48 23.31 10.86
N THR A 10 -2.56 24.32 9.98
CA THR A 10 -1.98 25.63 10.24
C THR A 10 -2.55 26.26 11.52
N GLN A 11 -3.87 26.15 11.73
CA GLN A 11 -4.50 26.66 12.94
C GLN A 11 -4.12 25.86 14.19
N LEU A 12 -4.12 24.53 14.10
CA LEU A 12 -3.74 23.66 15.23
C LEU A 12 -2.26 23.80 15.59
N PHE A 13 -1.37 23.89 14.60
CA PHE A 13 0.05 24.19 14.82
C PHE A 13 0.22 25.49 15.60
N ALA A 14 -0.44 26.55 15.16
CA ALA A 14 -0.35 27.85 15.81
C ALA A 14 -0.87 27.84 17.26
N ILE A 15 -1.93 27.08 17.55
CA ILE A 15 -2.45 26.96 18.91
C ILE A 15 -1.47 26.21 19.82
N ILE A 16 -0.90 25.10 19.35
CA ILE A 16 0.03 24.27 20.12
C ILE A 16 1.34 25.03 20.39
N THR A 17 1.91 25.68 19.37
CA THR A 17 3.17 26.43 19.51
C THR A 17 3.03 27.70 20.33
N LYS A 18 1.82 28.25 20.47
CA LYS A 18 1.54 29.40 21.32
C LYS A 18 1.56 29.09 22.82
N GLN A 19 1.39 27.81 23.18
CA GLN A 19 1.48 27.39 24.57
C GLN A 19 2.93 27.48 25.06
N ASP A 20 3.15 27.61 26.37
CA ASP A 20 4.47 27.54 27.02
C ASP A 20 5.51 28.62 26.62
N GLY A 21 5.05 29.83 26.33
CA GLY A 21 5.95 30.99 26.15
C GLY A 21 6.26 31.40 24.72
N GLY A 22 5.56 30.84 23.75
CA GLY A 22 5.62 31.27 22.34
C GLY A 22 6.36 30.28 21.43
N VAL A 23 6.40 30.63 20.15
CA VAL A 23 6.94 29.76 19.07
C VAL A 23 8.48 29.66 19.16
N THR A 24 9.00 28.44 19.24
CA THR A 24 10.46 28.21 19.16
C THR A 24 10.95 28.24 17.71
N ILE A 25 12.25 28.44 17.53
CA ILE A 25 12.90 28.41 16.20
C ILE A 25 12.70 27.02 15.55
N ASN A 26 12.83 25.97 16.31
CA ASN A 26 12.70 24.57 15.81
C ASN A 26 11.26 24.28 15.35
N GLU A 27 10.27 24.68 16.10
CA GLU A 27 8.86 24.52 15.73
C GLU A 27 8.54 25.30 14.45
N ARG A 28 8.98 26.56 14.35
CA ARG A 28 8.76 27.33 13.13
C ARG A 28 9.49 26.72 11.93
N GLN A 29 10.69 26.22 12.10
CA GLN A 29 11.41 25.50 11.04
C GLN A 29 10.70 24.20 10.64
N TYR A 30 10.11 23.48 11.60
CA TYR A 30 9.28 22.32 11.29
C TYR A 30 8.07 22.72 10.40
N VAL A 31 7.36 23.78 10.76
CA VAL A 31 6.20 24.26 10.01
C VAL A 31 6.61 24.73 8.59
N ILE A 32 7.73 25.45 8.47
CA ILE A 32 8.28 25.86 7.16
C ILE A 32 8.58 24.62 6.29
N ARG A 33 9.30 23.65 6.83
CA ARG A 33 9.64 22.41 6.11
C ARG A 33 8.40 21.60 5.75
N PHE A 34 7.41 21.57 6.63
CA PHE A 34 6.13 20.93 6.36
C PHE A 34 5.43 21.58 5.16
N PHE A 35 5.32 22.91 5.13
CA PHE A 35 4.72 23.62 3.99
C PHE A 35 5.52 23.48 2.69
N GLN A 36 6.84 23.49 2.75
CA GLN A 36 7.70 23.27 1.58
C GLN A 36 7.50 21.92 0.91
N GLN A 37 7.02 20.90 1.63
CA GLN A 37 6.78 19.57 1.08
C GLN A 37 5.35 19.37 0.55
N GLU A 38 4.41 20.12 1.11
CA GLU A 38 2.99 19.94 0.79
C GLU A 38 2.45 20.98 -0.21
N LEU A 39 3.15 22.11 -0.36
CA LEU A 39 2.71 23.28 -1.12
C LEU A 39 3.70 23.66 -2.22
N ASP A 40 3.18 24.31 -3.25
CA ASP A 40 4.00 25.03 -4.22
C ASP A 40 4.61 26.30 -3.60
N GLN A 41 5.65 26.82 -4.25
CA GLN A 41 6.41 27.94 -3.75
C GLN A 41 5.58 29.21 -3.56
N ALA A 42 4.51 29.41 -4.33
CA ALA A 42 3.64 30.58 -4.23
C ALA A 42 2.72 30.51 -3.00
N SER A 43 2.24 29.33 -2.64
CA SER A 43 1.32 29.11 -1.50
C SER A 43 2.03 29.07 -0.14
N ILE A 44 3.33 28.72 -0.09
CA ILE A 44 4.09 28.62 1.17
C ILE A 44 4.02 29.95 1.96
N GLN A 45 4.26 31.06 1.30
CA GLN A 45 4.27 32.38 1.97
C GLN A 45 2.92 32.72 2.60
N GLU A 46 1.80 32.46 1.90
CA GLU A 46 0.47 32.70 2.40
C GLU A 46 0.17 31.89 3.67
N TYR A 47 0.53 30.59 3.67
CA TYR A 47 0.29 29.71 4.83
C TYR A 47 1.20 30.06 6.01
N LEU A 48 2.43 30.49 5.79
CA LEU A 48 3.33 30.98 6.83
C LEU A 48 2.83 32.26 7.46
N GLU A 49 2.34 33.24 6.68
CA GLU A 49 1.74 34.47 7.19
C GLU A 49 0.50 34.17 8.04
N ARG A 50 -0.33 33.21 7.63
CA ARG A 50 -1.46 32.75 8.42
C ARG A 50 -1.02 32.11 9.74
N TYR A 51 0.00 31.25 9.70
CA TYR A 51 0.57 30.63 10.89
C TYR A 51 1.15 31.67 11.84
N ASP A 52 1.99 32.58 11.36
CA ASP A 52 2.61 33.65 12.15
C ASP A 52 1.54 34.56 12.79
N LYS A 53 0.49 34.88 12.05
CA LYS A 53 -0.66 35.64 12.58
C LYS A 53 -1.42 34.91 13.69
N TYR A 54 -1.67 33.61 13.55
CA TYR A 54 -2.39 32.82 14.56
C TYR A 54 -1.54 32.51 15.79
N SER A 55 -0.23 32.24 15.60
CA SER A 55 0.70 31.94 16.67
C SER A 55 1.21 33.19 17.41
N GLY A 56 1.05 34.37 16.80
CA GLY A 56 1.58 35.64 17.33
C GLY A 56 3.09 35.79 17.15
N TYR A 57 3.70 35.01 16.23
CA TYR A 57 5.13 35.13 15.93
C TYR A 57 5.45 36.46 15.27
N SER A 58 6.55 37.13 15.74
CA SER A 58 7.08 38.34 15.13
C SER A 58 8.61 38.30 15.14
N GLU A 59 9.24 38.50 13.99
CA GLU A 59 10.72 38.53 13.86
C GLU A 59 11.37 39.69 14.61
N LYS A 60 10.62 40.73 14.97
CA LYS A 60 11.13 41.96 15.58
C LYS A 60 10.79 42.11 17.06
N GLY A 61 10.21 41.10 17.69
CA GLY A 61 9.85 41.18 19.12
C GLY A 61 10.97 40.58 20.02
N PRO A 62 11.19 41.11 21.25
CA PRO A 62 12.02 40.47 22.23
C PRO A 62 11.44 39.11 22.57
N ALA A 63 12.31 38.11 22.86
CA ALA A 63 11.89 36.83 23.38
C ALA A 63 10.91 37.05 24.54
N PHE A 64 9.65 36.73 24.32
CA PHE A 64 8.58 37.04 25.25
C PHE A 64 8.72 36.10 26.44
N GLN A 65 9.27 36.60 27.54
CA GLN A 65 9.10 35.98 28.86
C GLN A 65 7.65 36.19 29.29
N GLN A 66 6.73 35.38 28.80
CA GLN A 66 5.41 35.29 29.41
C GLN A 66 5.46 34.35 30.61
N THR A 67 5.05 34.86 31.72
CA THR A 67 4.71 34.10 32.92
C THR A 67 3.83 32.92 32.54
N ILE A 68 4.21 31.72 32.94
CA ILE A 68 3.46 30.47 32.76
C ILE A 68 2.08 30.65 33.37
N THR A 69 1.10 31.02 32.56
CA THR A 69 -0.31 31.04 32.95
C THR A 69 -0.89 29.67 32.54
N ALA A 70 -1.64 29.07 33.45
CA ALA A 70 -2.39 27.84 33.19
C ALA A 70 -3.19 27.95 31.87
N PRO A 71 -3.43 26.85 31.14
CA PRO A 71 -4.12 26.88 29.85
C PRO A 71 -5.43 27.65 30.01
N SER A 72 -5.60 28.71 29.22
CA SER A 72 -6.80 29.51 29.37
C SER A 72 -7.96 28.65 28.87
N VAL A 73 -9.04 28.59 29.63
CA VAL A 73 -10.32 27.95 29.24
C VAL A 73 -10.73 28.38 27.81
N LYS A 74 -10.30 29.57 27.40
CA LYS A 74 -10.51 30.16 26.10
C LYS A 74 -9.78 29.40 24.96
N ASP A 75 -8.54 28.95 25.19
CA ASP A 75 -7.76 28.20 24.18
C ASP A 75 -8.29 26.78 24.00
N SER A 76 -8.73 26.15 25.07
CA SER A 76 -9.41 24.84 25.01
C SER A 76 -10.73 24.92 24.25
N ILE A 77 -11.54 26.00 24.44
CA ILE A 77 -12.78 26.20 23.70
C ILE A 77 -12.53 26.47 22.22
N VAL A 78 -11.51 27.25 21.87
CA VAL A 78 -11.10 27.50 20.47
C VAL A 78 -10.64 26.23 19.81
N THR A 79 -9.79 25.44 20.47
CA THR A 79 -9.32 24.12 19.98
C THR A 79 -10.49 23.20 19.71
N LEU A 80 -11.42 23.06 20.66
CA LEU A 80 -12.63 22.25 20.49
C LEU A 80 -13.49 22.73 19.31
N GLY A 81 -13.60 24.04 19.09
CA GLY A 81 -14.34 24.64 17.97
C GLY A 81 -13.71 24.25 16.62
N ILE A 82 -12.39 24.36 16.51
CA ILE A 82 -11.62 23.97 15.32
C ILE A 82 -11.72 22.45 15.09
N CYS A 83 -11.50 21.65 16.12
CA CYS A 83 -11.59 20.19 16.02
C CYS A 83 -12.99 19.71 15.60
N LYS A 84 -14.06 20.32 16.12
CA LYS A 84 -15.44 20.00 15.69
C LYS A 84 -15.69 20.34 14.22
N LYS A 85 -15.12 21.44 13.72
CA LYS A 85 -15.21 21.82 12.30
C LYS A 85 -14.45 20.80 11.44
N ILE A 86 -13.22 20.46 11.81
CA ILE A 86 -12.37 19.45 11.15
C ILE A 86 -13.06 18.09 11.15
N ASN A 87 -13.68 17.71 12.26
CA ASN A 87 -14.33 16.40 12.41
C ASN A 87 -15.48 16.17 11.42
N ARG A 88 -16.08 17.24 10.89
CA ARG A 88 -17.15 17.20 9.88
C ARG A 88 -16.62 17.11 8.45
N THR A 89 -15.39 17.55 8.20
CA THR A 89 -14.83 17.68 6.84
C THR A 89 -13.81 16.61 6.53
N LEU A 90 -13.07 16.10 7.53
CA LEU A 90 -12.00 15.14 7.33
C LEU A 90 -12.46 13.68 7.52
N THR A 91 -11.94 12.79 6.68
CA THR A 91 -12.06 11.34 6.85
C THR A 91 -11.26 10.87 8.07
N GLN A 92 -11.54 9.68 8.61
CA GLN A 92 -10.80 9.14 9.75
C GLN A 92 -9.31 8.98 9.45
N LYS A 93 -8.93 8.56 8.23
CA LYS A 93 -7.53 8.50 7.77
C LYS A 93 -6.83 9.86 7.87
N GLN A 94 -7.48 10.91 7.42
CA GLN A 94 -6.94 12.28 7.46
C GLN A 94 -6.76 12.79 8.90
N LYS A 95 -7.67 12.45 9.81
CA LYS A 95 -7.58 12.81 11.23
C LYS A 95 -6.38 12.18 11.91
N VAL A 96 -6.10 10.90 11.63
CA VAL A 96 -4.90 10.20 12.12
C VAL A 96 -3.63 10.88 11.62
N ILE A 97 -3.56 11.26 10.33
CA ILE A 97 -2.42 11.98 9.78
C ILE A 97 -2.23 13.34 10.49
N VAL A 98 -3.32 14.08 10.71
CA VAL A 98 -3.29 15.36 11.46
C VAL A 98 -2.72 15.14 12.86
N LEU A 99 -3.20 14.13 13.59
CA LEU A 99 -2.71 13.83 14.95
C LEU A 99 -1.21 13.56 14.98
N ILE A 100 -0.71 12.73 14.05
CA ILE A 100 0.73 12.43 13.94
C ILE A 100 1.54 13.71 13.68
N LYS A 101 1.07 14.59 12.77
CA LYS A 101 1.76 15.85 12.47
C LYS A 101 1.77 16.83 13.66
N LEU A 102 0.76 16.81 14.50
CA LEU A 102 0.73 17.59 15.75
C LEU A 102 1.74 17.06 16.77
N LEU A 103 1.87 15.75 16.91
CA LEU A 103 2.87 15.13 17.79
C LEU A 103 4.30 15.35 17.26
N GLU A 104 4.54 15.23 15.95
CA GLU A 104 5.85 15.56 15.35
C GLU A 104 6.25 17.03 15.59
N LEU A 105 5.30 17.96 15.53
CA LEU A 105 5.56 19.37 15.81
C LEU A 105 6.08 19.55 17.24
N VAL A 106 5.40 18.96 18.24
CA VAL A 106 5.81 19.03 19.65
C VAL A 106 7.14 18.30 19.85
N GLY A 107 7.38 17.20 19.11
CA GLY A 107 8.66 16.47 19.12
C GLY A 107 9.83 17.26 18.50
N SER A 108 9.58 18.30 17.71
CA SER A 108 10.62 19.05 17.01
C SER A 108 11.56 19.83 17.94
N ASP A 109 11.09 20.19 19.13
CA ASP A 109 11.90 20.85 20.18
C ASP A 109 12.07 19.97 21.44
N ASN A 110 11.60 18.71 21.41
CA ASN A 110 11.57 17.77 22.53
C ASN A 110 10.88 18.32 23.80
N ASN A 111 9.97 19.27 23.64
CA ASN A 111 9.29 19.93 24.75
C ASN A 111 7.86 19.40 24.93
N PHE A 112 7.74 18.18 25.45
CA PHE A 112 6.46 17.50 25.71
C PHE A 112 5.83 17.97 27.03
N THR A 113 5.41 19.22 27.09
CA THR A 113 4.76 19.74 28.31
C THR A 113 3.39 19.10 28.54
N PRO A 114 2.96 18.93 29.80
CA PRO A 114 1.63 18.38 30.09
C PRO A 114 0.50 19.13 29.41
N GLN A 115 0.62 20.46 29.25
CA GLN A 115 -0.38 21.30 28.60
C GLN A 115 -0.53 21.03 27.11
N ARG A 116 0.60 20.89 26.38
CA ARG A 116 0.61 20.55 24.95
C ARG A 116 0.03 19.17 24.73
N MET A 117 0.43 18.22 25.55
CA MET A 117 -0.03 16.82 25.46
C MET A 117 -1.53 16.70 25.79
N GLU A 118 -2.06 17.51 26.72
CA GLU A 118 -3.48 17.55 27.05
C GLU A 118 -4.32 18.10 25.86
N ILE A 119 -3.82 19.11 25.16
CA ILE A 119 -4.45 19.62 23.94
C ILE A 119 -4.50 18.53 22.86
N ILE A 120 -3.37 17.82 22.63
CA ILE A 120 -3.30 16.76 21.63
C ILE A 120 -4.22 15.58 21.99
N ASN A 121 -4.29 15.22 23.27
CA ASN A 121 -5.21 14.20 23.78
C ASN A 121 -6.69 14.62 23.59
N THR A 122 -6.99 15.89 23.78
CA THR A 122 -8.32 16.45 23.49
C THR A 122 -8.64 16.34 21.99
N VAL A 123 -7.67 16.64 21.11
CA VAL A 123 -7.80 16.49 19.65
C VAL A 123 -8.08 15.01 19.31
N SER A 124 -7.32 14.07 19.87
CA SER A 124 -7.50 12.64 19.63
C SER A 124 -8.90 12.15 20.01
N THR A 125 -9.40 12.59 21.16
CA THR A 125 -10.75 12.28 21.65
C THR A 125 -11.83 12.81 20.72
N VAL A 126 -11.71 14.07 20.26
CA VAL A 126 -12.67 14.66 19.31
C VAL A 126 -12.63 13.98 17.95
N PHE A 127 -11.48 13.46 17.55
CA PHE A 127 -11.30 12.71 16.30
C PHE A 127 -11.76 11.26 16.39
N ASN A 128 -12.29 10.81 17.53
CA ASN A 128 -12.68 9.43 17.81
C ASN A 128 -11.54 8.42 17.58
N ILE A 129 -10.34 8.77 18.00
CA ILE A 129 -9.19 7.86 18.06
C ILE A 129 -9.21 7.18 19.43
N SER A 130 -9.14 5.85 19.46
CA SER A 130 -9.19 5.10 20.72
C SER A 130 -7.97 5.43 21.59
N ALA A 131 -8.12 5.29 22.92
CA ALA A 131 -7.01 5.54 23.86
C ALA A 131 -5.81 4.62 23.59
N GLU A 132 -6.06 3.38 23.16
CA GLU A 132 -5.00 2.41 22.80
C GLU A 132 -4.25 2.85 21.55
N GLU A 133 -4.98 3.26 20.53
CA GLU A 133 -4.39 3.78 19.28
C GLU A 133 -3.65 5.12 19.50
N TYR A 134 -4.21 6.01 20.32
CA TYR A 134 -3.53 7.24 20.70
C TYR A 134 -2.19 6.94 21.37
N LYS A 135 -2.17 6.00 22.35
CA LYS A 135 -0.95 5.63 23.05
C LYS A 135 0.08 4.99 22.12
N LEU A 136 -0.33 4.16 21.15
CA LEU A 136 0.54 3.61 20.13
C LEU A 136 1.20 4.73 19.31
N ILE A 137 0.39 5.66 18.78
CA ILE A 137 0.85 6.80 17.96
C ILE A 137 1.77 7.72 18.79
N GLU A 138 1.36 8.09 20.00
CA GLU A 138 2.14 8.92 20.92
C GLU A 138 3.50 8.30 21.18
N THR A 139 3.53 7.02 21.59
CA THR A 139 4.78 6.31 21.89
C THR A 139 5.68 6.25 20.65
N PHE A 140 5.12 5.95 19.48
CA PHE A 140 5.89 5.88 18.23
C PHE A 140 6.51 7.22 17.83
N VAL A 141 5.85 8.35 18.09
CA VAL A 141 6.35 9.68 17.73
C VAL A 141 7.35 10.21 18.75
N VAL A 142 7.10 9.93 20.03
CA VAL A 142 7.85 10.55 21.15
C VAL A 142 9.12 9.78 21.48
N THR A 143 9.09 8.43 21.40
CA THR A 143 10.22 7.63 21.86
C THR A 143 11.22 7.29 20.76
N THR A 144 12.49 7.33 21.10
CA THR A 144 13.58 6.78 20.28
C THR A 144 14.10 5.45 20.84
N ASN A 145 13.54 5.00 21.98
CA ASN A 145 13.95 3.76 22.63
C ASN A 145 13.13 2.57 22.11
N MET A 146 13.80 1.66 21.40
CA MET A 146 13.18 0.47 20.81
C MET A 146 12.44 -0.42 21.83
N ALA A 147 12.89 -0.50 23.08
CA ALA A 147 12.27 -1.36 24.08
C ALA A 147 10.89 -0.83 24.54
N GLU A 148 10.64 0.46 24.41
CA GLU A 148 9.36 1.09 24.77
C GLU A 148 8.29 0.87 23.69
N LEU A 149 8.70 0.62 22.44
CA LEU A 149 7.80 0.32 21.32
C LEU A 149 7.27 -1.13 21.39
N ASN A 150 6.74 -1.54 22.53
CA ASN A 150 6.29 -2.92 22.77
C ASN A 150 4.82 -3.15 22.36
N PHE A 151 4.52 -2.96 21.09
CA PHE A 151 3.19 -3.15 20.49
C PHE A 151 3.25 -4.16 19.33
N SER A 152 2.16 -4.91 19.12
CA SER A 152 2.00 -5.83 17.97
C SER A 152 1.93 -5.10 16.62
N ASP A 153 1.52 -3.83 16.66
CA ASP A 153 1.38 -2.95 15.52
C ASP A 153 2.64 -2.14 15.22
N ILE A 154 3.79 -2.57 15.78
CA ILE A 154 5.12 -2.04 15.47
C ILE A 154 5.96 -3.15 14.84
N LEU A 155 6.62 -2.83 13.72
CA LEU A 155 7.61 -3.65 13.04
C LEU A 155 8.93 -2.88 13.01
N VAL A 156 10.00 -3.56 13.39
CA VAL A 156 11.38 -3.03 13.38
C VAL A 156 12.17 -3.77 12.31
N VAL A 157 12.89 -3.03 11.49
CA VAL A 157 13.81 -3.57 10.47
C VAL A 157 15.20 -3.05 10.78
N ASN A 158 16.13 -3.94 11.10
CA ASN A 158 17.53 -3.61 11.40
C ASN A 158 18.45 -4.84 11.21
N ASN A 159 19.74 -4.71 11.53
CA ASN A 159 20.72 -5.79 11.43
C ASN A 159 20.86 -6.62 12.72
N HIS A 160 20.12 -6.32 13.79
CA HIS A 160 20.20 -7.07 15.03
C HIS A 160 19.51 -8.45 14.90
N PRO A 161 20.07 -9.50 15.50
CA PRO A 161 19.49 -10.85 15.42
C PRO A 161 18.24 -11.05 16.29
N GLU A 162 18.01 -10.20 17.27
CA GLU A 162 16.94 -10.34 18.27
C GLU A 162 16.01 -9.13 18.32
N LYS A 163 14.76 -9.40 18.72
CA LYS A 163 13.73 -8.37 18.97
C LYS A 163 14.07 -7.57 20.22
N ALA A 164 13.93 -6.26 20.17
CA ALA A 164 14.12 -5.39 21.34
C ALA A 164 12.96 -5.50 22.35
N ALA A 165 11.75 -5.87 21.92
CA ALA A 165 10.58 -6.05 22.78
C ALA A 165 9.72 -7.23 22.32
N LYS A 166 9.02 -7.90 23.28
CA LYS A 166 8.30 -9.17 23.03
C LYS A 166 7.19 -9.07 22.00
N LYS A 167 6.43 -7.97 21.98
CA LYS A 167 5.27 -7.81 21.09
C LYS A 167 5.63 -7.26 19.72
N GLN A 168 6.79 -6.63 19.58
CA GLN A 168 7.27 -6.12 18.31
C GLN A 168 7.40 -7.23 17.28
N LYS A 169 7.09 -6.87 16.02
CA LYS A 169 7.51 -7.64 14.86
C LYS A 169 8.89 -7.21 14.42
N HIS A 170 9.66 -8.08 13.79
CA HIS A 170 11.05 -7.81 13.48
C HIS A 170 11.48 -8.49 12.18
N ILE A 171 12.14 -7.73 11.32
CA ILE A 171 12.83 -8.21 10.12
C ILE A 171 14.33 -7.93 10.31
N GLN A 172 15.13 -8.98 10.20
CA GLN A 172 16.59 -8.84 10.18
C GLN A 172 17.05 -8.61 8.73
N THR A 173 17.77 -7.51 8.49
CA THR A 173 18.34 -7.19 7.18
C THR A 173 19.59 -6.33 7.35
N GLU A 174 20.39 -6.18 6.28
CA GLU A 174 21.63 -5.39 6.29
C GLU A 174 21.34 -3.87 6.25
N ILE A 175 20.69 -3.35 7.29
CA ILE A 175 20.47 -1.91 7.49
C ILE A 175 21.30 -1.44 8.67
N ASN A 176 22.12 -0.42 8.48
CA ASN A 176 22.73 0.30 9.59
C ASN A 176 21.74 1.32 10.15
N GLY A 177 21.41 1.18 11.43
CA GLY A 177 20.35 1.93 12.08
C GLY A 177 19.05 1.15 12.19
N ASN A 178 17.97 1.83 12.51
CA ASN A 178 16.67 1.22 12.74
C ASN A 178 15.61 1.87 11.88
N LEU A 179 14.90 1.07 11.10
CA LEU A 179 13.74 1.48 10.36
C LEU A 179 12.50 0.91 11.05
N PHE A 180 11.63 1.79 11.48
CA PHE A 180 10.40 1.43 12.20
C PHE A 180 9.19 1.61 11.31
N PHE A 181 8.27 0.68 11.42
CA PHE A 181 6.94 0.79 10.82
C PHE A 181 5.88 0.68 11.90
N MET A 182 4.89 1.56 11.84
CA MET A 182 3.70 1.52 12.69
C MET A 182 2.46 1.31 11.83
N LYS A 183 1.65 0.31 12.17
CA LYS A 183 0.31 0.12 11.63
C LYS A 183 -0.69 0.80 12.55
N VAL A 184 -1.61 1.60 11.98
CA VAL A 184 -2.78 2.15 12.70
C VAL A 184 -4.00 1.33 12.27
N PRO A 185 -4.47 0.39 13.12
CA PRO A 185 -5.44 -0.65 12.73
C PRO A 185 -6.80 -0.10 12.28
N SER A 186 -7.32 0.94 12.96
CA SER A 186 -8.67 1.50 12.68
C SER A 186 -8.83 2.03 11.27
N VAL A 187 -7.73 2.44 10.63
CA VAL A 187 -7.71 3.07 9.31
C VAL A 187 -6.84 2.33 8.30
N GLU A 188 -6.18 1.25 8.70
CA GLU A 188 -5.21 0.50 7.88
C GLU A 188 -4.16 1.41 7.22
N LEU A 189 -3.60 2.35 8.00
CA LEU A 189 -2.49 3.20 7.57
C LEU A 189 -1.19 2.68 8.17
N TYR A 190 -0.12 2.82 7.39
CA TYR A 190 1.23 2.48 7.79
C TYR A 190 2.11 3.72 7.76
N PHE A 191 2.97 3.85 8.75
CA PHE A 191 3.92 4.95 8.86
C PHE A 191 5.32 4.39 9.04
N ALA A 192 6.32 5.05 8.42
CA ALA A 192 7.72 4.67 8.49
C ALA A 192 8.54 5.78 9.14
N GLN A 193 9.53 5.41 9.96
CA GLN A 193 10.47 6.32 10.60
C GLN A 193 11.85 5.68 10.58
N TYR A 194 12.87 6.45 10.21
CA TYR A 194 14.25 5.97 10.21
C TYR A 194 15.08 6.68 11.27
N LEU A 195 15.79 5.89 12.08
CA LEU A 195 16.77 6.33 13.06
C LEU A 195 18.14 5.74 12.72
N GLY A 196 18.98 6.54 12.07
CA GLY A 196 20.33 6.17 11.63
C GLY A 196 20.99 7.28 10.86
N GLU A 197 22.23 7.08 10.45
CA GLU A 197 23.04 8.09 9.77
C GLU A 197 23.12 7.86 8.24
N GLU A 198 22.75 6.67 7.78
CA GLU A 198 22.83 6.34 6.35
C GLU A 198 21.67 6.93 5.54
N ALA A 199 21.94 7.21 4.28
CA ALA A 199 20.93 7.72 3.36
C ALA A 199 20.02 6.56 2.86
N HIS A 200 18.75 6.59 3.20
CA HIS A 200 17.72 5.72 2.65
C HIS A 200 16.72 6.54 1.84
N TYR A 201 16.10 5.92 0.85
CA TYR A 201 15.27 6.63 -0.12
C TYR A 201 13.85 6.09 -0.11
N LEU A 202 12.89 6.88 0.36
CA LEU A 202 11.47 6.59 0.20
C LEU A 202 10.98 7.16 -1.15
N ASN A 203 10.55 6.29 -2.04
CA ASN A 203 10.07 6.66 -3.38
C ASN A 203 11.05 7.54 -4.18
N GLY A 204 12.35 7.36 -3.95
CA GLY A 204 13.43 8.14 -4.60
C GLY A 204 13.82 9.43 -3.87
N PHE A 205 13.16 9.81 -2.77
CA PHE A 205 13.53 10.95 -1.94
C PHE A 205 14.24 10.51 -0.66
N VAL A 206 15.29 11.21 -0.27
CA VAL A 206 16.07 10.91 0.93
C VAL A 206 15.18 11.02 2.17
N MET A 207 15.16 9.97 3.00
CA MET A 207 14.51 9.99 4.31
C MET A 207 15.34 10.81 5.30
N GLN A 208 14.71 11.76 5.96
CA GLN A 208 15.35 12.54 7.01
C GLN A 208 15.33 11.77 8.33
N HIS A 209 16.37 11.89 9.12
CA HIS A 209 16.47 11.29 10.45
C HIS A 209 15.30 11.72 11.34
N ASN A 210 14.74 10.76 12.08
CA ASN A 210 13.65 10.95 13.06
C ASN A 210 12.36 11.60 12.51
N ARG A 211 12.11 11.46 11.21
CA ARG A 211 10.90 11.96 10.58
C ARG A 211 9.93 10.82 10.24
N ILE A 212 8.63 11.07 10.43
CA ILE A 212 7.58 10.10 10.15
C ILE A 212 6.99 10.35 8.75
N TYR A 213 6.98 9.30 7.96
CA TYR A 213 6.46 9.28 6.60
C TYR A 213 5.25 8.36 6.51
N LEU A 214 4.24 8.79 5.76
CA LEU A 214 3.16 7.90 5.37
C LEU A 214 3.71 6.85 4.39
N PHE A 215 3.58 5.58 4.75
CA PHE A 215 3.97 4.45 3.92
C PHE A 215 2.73 3.81 3.34
N SER A 216 2.44 4.08 2.07
CA SER A 216 1.20 3.73 1.39
C SER A 216 1.44 2.79 0.21
N HIS A 217 0.38 2.30 -0.39
CA HIS A 217 0.46 1.47 -1.61
C HIS A 217 1.42 2.05 -2.65
N GLY A 218 2.31 1.21 -3.16
CA GLY A 218 3.36 1.58 -4.09
C GLY A 218 4.51 2.38 -3.47
N SER A 219 4.58 2.45 -2.14
CA SER A 219 5.77 2.99 -1.46
C SER A 219 6.89 1.95 -1.42
N THR A 220 8.10 2.40 -1.72
CA THR A 220 9.31 1.58 -1.68
C THR A 220 10.40 2.33 -0.93
N ILE A 221 11.04 1.68 0.03
CA ILE A 221 12.24 2.20 0.69
C ILE A 221 13.44 1.46 0.11
N LYS A 222 14.32 2.20 -0.59
CA LYS A 222 15.60 1.68 -1.09
C LYS A 222 16.71 1.98 -0.10
N ILE A 223 17.45 0.94 0.26
CA ILE A 223 18.59 0.98 1.18
C ILE A 223 19.87 1.17 0.35
N GLN A 224 20.92 1.71 0.93
CA GLN A 224 22.17 1.99 0.25
C GLN A 224 22.84 0.73 -0.32
N SER A 225 22.63 -0.44 0.28
CA SER A 225 23.11 -1.73 -0.23
C SER A 225 22.40 -2.24 -1.49
N GLY A 226 21.38 -1.52 -2.00
CA GLY A 226 20.56 -1.90 -3.15
C GLY A 226 19.35 -2.77 -2.81
N TYR A 227 19.15 -3.16 -1.55
CA TYR A 227 17.96 -3.86 -1.11
C TYR A 227 16.76 -2.90 -1.08
N ALA A 228 15.59 -3.36 -1.48
CA ALA A 228 14.35 -2.59 -1.48
C ALA A 228 13.31 -3.25 -0.58
N LEU A 229 12.68 -2.45 0.29
CA LEU A 229 11.52 -2.83 1.10
C LEU A 229 10.27 -2.28 0.41
N TYR A 230 9.38 -3.15 0.01
CA TYR A 230 8.11 -2.78 -0.61
C TYR A 230 6.98 -2.69 0.43
N TYR A 231 5.95 -1.94 0.11
CA TYR A 231 4.74 -1.85 0.94
C TYR A 231 4.16 -3.23 1.25
N SER A 232 4.13 -4.14 0.28
CA SER A 232 3.66 -5.51 0.44
C SER A 232 4.44 -6.29 1.49
N ASP A 233 5.78 -6.15 1.54
CA ASP A 233 6.61 -6.87 2.51
C ASP A 233 6.23 -6.49 3.94
N ILE A 234 6.05 -5.19 4.18
CA ILE A 234 5.65 -4.66 5.48
C ILE A 234 4.23 -5.10 5.88
N VAL A 235 3.28 -5.06 4.92
CA VAL A 235 1.90 -5.53 5.16
C VAL A 235 1.87 -7.03 5.48
N ALA A 236 2.74 -7.83 4.84
CA ALA A 236 2.86 -9.26 5.10
C ALA A 236 3.14 -9.57 6.55
N ASP A 237 4.19 -8.93 7.09
CA ASP A 237 4.61 -9.16 8.47
C ASP A 237 3.53 -8.75 9.49
N PHE A 238 2.73 -7.72 9.19
CA PHE A 238 1.60 -7.36 10.05
C PHE A 238 0.41 -8.33 9.96
N ASN A 239 0.29 -9.12 8.90
CA ASN A 239 -0.87 -9.98 8.63
C ASN A 239 -0.59 -11.49 8.76
N GLU A 240 0.54 -11.91 9.34
CA GLU A 240 0.91 -13.34 9.51
C GLU A 240 -0.19 -14.23 10.14
N GLU A 241 -1.13 -13.66 10.90
CA GLU A 241 -2.21 -14.40 11.55
C GLU A 241 -3.42 -14.68 10.62
N LEU A 242 -3.50 -14.07 9.41
CA LEU A 242 -4.67 -14.16 8.53
C LEU A 242 -4.67 -15.36 7.56
N GLN A 243 -3.71 -16.27 7.64
CA GLN A 243 -3.58 -17.43 6.71
C GLN A 243 -4.57 -18.59 6.97
N THR A 244 -5.80 -18.33 7.42
CA THR A 244 -6.76 -19.40 7.76
C THR A 244 -7.78 -19.72 6.65
N THR A 245 -7.69 -19.17 5.46
CA THR A 245 -8.58 -19.52 4.36
C THR A 245 -8.17 -20.86 3.73
N LYS A 246 -8.99 -21.88 3.88
CA LYS A 246 -8.81 -23.18 3.21
C LYS A 246 -9.13 -23.03 1.72
N LEU A 247 -8.16 -22.61 0.93
CA LEU A 247 -8.24 -22.62 -0.53
C LEU A 247 -7.31 -23.69 -1.06
N SER A 248 -7.78 -24.57 -1.93
CA SER A 248 -6.94 -25.47 -2.71
C SER A 248 -7.26 -25.30 -4.20
N PHE A 249 -6.23 -25.12 -4.99
CA PHE A 249 -6.31 -25.01 -6.44
C PHE A 249 -5.43 -26.12 -7.05
N ASN A 250 -6.04 -27.01 -7.84
CA ASN A 250 -5.35 -28.11 -8.50
C ASN A 250 -5.74 -28.13 -9.98
N ALA A 251 -4.75 -28.03 -10.86
CA ALA A 251 -4.95 -28.10 -12.31
C ALA A 251 -4.05 -29.21 -12.86
N LYS A 252 -4.67 -30.24 -13.45
CA LYS A 252 -3.99 -31.27 -14.21
C LYS A 252 -4.49 -31.20 -15.64
N ILE A 253 -3.69 -30.60 -16.53
CA ILE A 253 -3.98 -30.42 -17.95
C ILE A 253 -3.05 -31.34 -18.72
N GLU A 254 -3.58 -32.49 -19.17
CA GLU A 254 -2.81 -33.43 -20.01
C GLU A 254 -2.72 -32.89 -21.45
N GLU A 255 -3.82 -32.31 -21.94
CA GLU A 255 -3.89 -31.75 -23.28
C GLU A 255 -5.00 -30.71 -23.39
N TYR A 256 -4.71 -29.60 -24.09
CA TYR A 256 -5.72 -28.67 -24.60
C TYR A 256 -5.55 -28.52 -26.10
N LYS A 257 -6.65 -28.68 -26.84
CA LYS A 257 -6.72 -28.52 -28.30
C LYS A 257 -7.64 -27.37 -28.67
N PHE A 258 -7.18 -26.55 -29.60
CA PHE A 258 -8.03 -25.56 -30.24
C PHE A 258 -9.06 -26.24 -31.16
N SER A 259 -10.10 -25.52 -31.56
CA SER A 259 -11.10 -25.99 -32.51
C SER A 259 -10.49 -26.41 -33.86
N SER A 260 -9.33 -25.85 -34.24
CA SER A 260 -8.54 -26.25 -35.40
C SER A 260 -7.90 -27.65 -35.28
N GLY A 261 -7.94 -28.27 -34.11
CA GLY A 261 -7.24 -29.53 -33.81
C GLY A 261 -5.78 -29.36 -33.38
N THR A 262 -5.24 -28.15 -33.43
CA THR A 262 -3.86 -27.86 -32.98
C THR A 262 -3.78 -27.94 -31.45
N ILE A 263 -2.76 -28.59 -30.94
CA ILE A 263 -2.54 -28.69 -29.50
C ILE A 263 -1.92 -27.39 -28.99
N GLY A 264 -2.56 -26.75 -28.01
CA GLY A 264 -2.15 -25.49 -27.42
C GLY A 264 -1.44 -25.64 -26.06
N LEU A 265 -1.76 -26.69 -25.28
CA LEU A 265 -1.14 -26.96 -23.98
C LEU A 265 -0.89 -28.45 -23.79
N ARG A 266 0.16 -28.80 -23.05
CA ARG A 266 0.60 -30.18 -22.77
C ARG A 266 1.18 -30.33 -21.38
N ASP A 267 0.82 -31.42 -20.70
CA ASP A 267 1.47 -31.93 -19.48
C ASP A 267 1.66 -30.89 -18.35
N ILE A 268 0.64 -30.07 -18.08
CA ILE A 268 0.69 -29.05 -17.03
C ILE A 268 0.08 -29.60 -15.74
N ASN A 269 0.84 -29.53 -14.65
CA ASN A 269 0.41 -29.94 -13.33
C ASN A 269 0.74 -28.85 -12.32
N ILE A 270 -0.28 -28.21 -11.73
CA ILE A 270 -0.17 -27.09 -10.79
C ILE A 270 -1.01 -27.42 -9.57
N SER A 271 -0.41 -27.29 -8.37
CA SER A 271 -1.10 -27.46 -7.10
C SER A 271 -0.71 -26.31 -6.17
N GLU A 272 -1.67 -25.47 -5.80
CA GLU A 272 -1.41 -24.27 -5.01
C GLU A 272 -2.47 -24.02 -3.95
N GLY A 273 -2.04 -23.32 -2.89
CA GLY A 273 -2.87 -22.83 -1.82
C GLY A 273 -3.06 -21.30 -1.86
N PRO A 274 -3.72 -20.74 -0.85
CA PRO A 274 -3.89 -19.30 -0.71
C PRO A 274 -2.54 -18.60 -0.43
N GLY A 275 -2.52 -17.28 -0.61
CA GLY A 275 -1.37 -16.48 -0.22
C GLY A 275 -0.18 -16.54 -1.18
N LYS A 276 -0.42 -16.80 -2.47
CA LYS A 276 0.63 -16.92 -3.49
C LYS A 276 0.42 -15.97 -4.65
N LEU A 277 1.51 -15.33 -5.09
CA LEU A 277 1.61 -14.59 -6.35
C LEU A 277 2.43 -15.42 -7.33
N ILE A 278 1.81 -15.86 -8.42
CA ILE A 278 2.41 -16.78 -9.41
C ILE A 278 2.54 -16.06 -10.74
N GLY A 279 3.77 -15.95 -11.25
CA GLY A 279 4.07 -15.38 -12.56
C GLY A 279 4.04 -16.44 -13.67
N ILE A 280 3.45 -16.09 -14.81
CA ILE A 280 3.48 -16.92 -16.04
C ILE A 280 4.32 -16.16 -17.08
N MET A 281 5.42 -16.76 -17.50
CA MET A 281 6.34 -16.21 -18.49
C MET A 281 6.54 -17.17 -19.67
N GLY A 282 7.09 -16.67 -20.74
CA GLY A 282 7.43 -17.44 -21.94
C GLY A 282 7.42 -16.59 -23.19
N ALA A 283 7.95 -17.12 -24.29
CA ALA A 283 7.99 -16.44 -25.58
C ALA A 283 6.57 -16.06 -26.08
N SER A 284 6.48 -15.13 -27.04
CA SER A 284 5.21 -14.88 -27.72
C SER A 284 4.74 -16.16 -28.43
N GLY A 285 3.47 -16.49 -28.30
CA GLY A 285 2.91 -17.72 -28.84
C GLY A 285 3.18 -19.00 -28.03
N ALA A 286 3.84 -18.93 -26.87
CA ALA A 286 4.09 -20.09 -26.01
C ALA A 286 2.83 -20.66 -25.32
N GLY A 287 1.66 -20.01 -25.48
CA GLY A 287 0.40 -20.48 -24.89
C GLY A 287 0.07 -19.88 -23.53
N LYS A 288 0.71 -18.78 -23.11
CA LYS A 288 0.48 -18.16 -21.79
C LYS A 288 -0.96 -17.76 -21.54
N THR A 289 -1.58 -16.98 -22.45
CA THR A 289 -2.99 -16.57 -22.35
C THR A 289 -3.91 -17.80 -22.44
N THR A 290 -3.59 -18.78 -23.27
CA THR A 290 -4.33 -20.04 -23.32
C THR A 290 -4.28 -20.78 -21.99
N LEU A 291 -3.10 -20.86 -21.37
CA LEU A 291 -2.96 -21.45 -20.03
C LEU A 291 -3.81 -20.67 -19.00
N LEU A 292 -3.72 -19.35 -18.99
CA LEU A 292 -4.46 -18.52 -18.06
C LEU A 292 -5.98 -18.73 -18.22
N ASN A 293 -6.48 -18.78 -19.48
CA ASN A 293 -7.90 -19.00 -19.79
C ASN A 293 -8.36 -20.39 -19.34
N VAL A 294 -7.55 -21.42 -19.54
CA VAL A 294 -7.86 -22.77 -19.08
C VAL A 294 -7.90 -22.83 -17.57
N LEU A 295 -6.88 -22.25 -16.87
CA LEU A 295 -6.84 -22.21 -15.41
C LEU A 295 -8.01 -21.43 -14.80
N ALA A 296 -8.43 -20.36 -15.46
CA ALA A 296 -9.58 -19.53 -15.03
C ALA A 296 -10.95 -20.20 -15.32
N GLY A 297 -10.97 -21.31 -16.08
CA GLY A 297 -12.19 -22.01 -16.46
C GLY A 297 -12.94 -21.38 -17.65
N LEU A 298 -12.33 -20.41 -18.34
CA LEU A 298 -12.88 -19.82 -19.57
C LEU A 298 -12.82 -20.81 -20.75
N GLU A 299 -11.78 -21.66 -20.75
CA GLU A 299 -11.59 -22.73 -21.72
C GLU A 299 -11.52 -24.08 -21.00
N LYS A 300 -12.10 -25.12 -21.61
CA LYS A 300 -12.09 -26.48 -21.03
C LYS A 300 -10.93 -27.27 -21.60
N PRO A 301 -10.10 -27.92 -20.75
CA PRO A 301 -9.04 -28.82 -21.24
C PRO A 301 -9.64 -29.98 -22.01
N SER A 302 -8.98 -30.42 -23.10
CA SER A 302 -9.40 -31.61 -23.89
C SER A 302 -9.22 -32.89 -23.10
N LYS A 303 -8.16 -32.95 -22.29
CA LYS A 303 -7.89 -34.02 -21.33
C LYS A 303 -7.33 -33.44 -20.03
N GLY A 304 -7.84 -33.89 -18.91
CA GLY A 304 -7.49 -33.41 -17.58
C GLY A 304 -8.63 -32.67 -16.90
N GLU A 305 -8.34 -32.04 -15.77
CA GLU A 305 -9.32 -31.34 -14.95
C GLU A 305 -8.71 -30.20 -14.14
N ILE A 306 -9.55 -29.28 -13.71
CA ILE A 306 -9.19 -28.20 -12.80
C ILE A 306 -10.14 -28.23 -11.63
N LEU A 307 -9.58 -28.29 -10.42
CA LEU A 307 -10.32 -28.40 -9.16
C LEU A 307 -10.05 -27.19 -8.28
N ILE A 308 -11.11 -26.59 -7.77
CA ILE A 308 -11.06 -25.59 -6.70
C ILE A 308 -11.77 -26.15 -5.49
N ASN A 309 -11.08 -26.29 -4.36
CA ASN A 309 -11.59 -26.94 -3.16
C ASN A 309 -12.20 -28.32 -3.40
N GLY A 310 -11.60 -29.09 -4.34
CA GLY A 310 -12.08 -30.41 -4.75
C GLY A 310 -13.25 -30.42 -5.75
N TYR A 311 -13.80 -29.27 -6.12
CA TYR A 311 -14.87 -29.17 -7.12
C TYR A 311 -14.28 -28.84 -8.50
N ASN A 312 -14.66 -29.66 -9.49
CA ASN A 312 -14.26 -29.41 -10.88
C ASN A 312 -15.03 -28.18 -11.43
N ILE A 313 -14.27 -27.20 -11.96
CA ILE A 313 -14.78 -25.90 -12.35
C ILE A 313 -15.79 -25.95 -13.52
N HIS A 314 -15.69 -26.98 -14.37
CA HIS A 314 -16.58 -27.13 -15.53
C HIS A 314 -17.82 -27.99 -15.25
N SER A 315 -17.71 -28.97 -14.35
CA SER A 315 -18.83 -29.85 -13.99
C SER A 315 -19.68 -29.32 -12.84
N ARG A 316 -19.12 -28.47 -11.99
CA ARG A 316 -19.80 -27.89 -10.80
C ARG A 316 -19.58 -26.38 -10.70
N PRO A 317 -19.94 -25.59 -11.75
CA PRO A 317 -19.72 -24.14 -11.76
C PRO A 317 -20.51 -23.40 -10.67
N ASP A 318 -21.64 -23.99 -10.21
CA ASP A 318 -22.45 -23.48 -9.10
C ASP A 318 -21.66 -23.36 -7.78
N LYS A 319 -20.73 -24.28 -7.53
CA LYS A 319 -19.93 -24.35 -6.29
C LYS A 319 -18.77 -23.37 -6.24
N ILE A 320 -18.37 -22.82 -7.39
CA ILE A 320 -17.22 -21.91 -7.52
C ILE A 320 -17.64 -20.49 -7.98
N LYS A 321 -18.94 -20.25 -8.08
CA LYS A 321 -19.46 -18.93 -8.52
C LYS A 321 -18.94 -17.82 -7.61
N GLY A 322 -18.27 -16.81 -8.20
CA GLY A 322 -17.68 -15.67 -7.47
C GLY A 322 -16.32 -15.95 -6.81
N VAL A 323 -15.81 -17.21 -6.87
CA VAL A 323 -14.48 -17.54 -6.33
C VAL A 323 -13.35 -17.05 -7.24
N VAL A 324 -13.59 -17.01 -8.56
CA VAL A 324 -12.61 -16.65 -9.59
C VAL A 324 -12.92 -15.26 -10.14
N GLY A 325 -11.88 -14.40 -10.22
CA GLY A 325 -11.87 -13.13 -10.94
C GLY A 325 -10.88 -13.19 -12.10
N TYR A 326 -11.22 -12.55 -13.21
CA TYR A 326 -10.39 -12.50 -14.41
C TYR A 326 -10.24 -11.08 -14.94
N VAL A 327 -9.02 -10.61 -15.01
CA VAL A 327 -8.66 -9.28 -15.54
C VAL A 327 -7.99 -9.48 -16.91
N SER A 328 -8.67 -9.04 -17.96
CA SER A 328 -8.17 -9.11 -19.34
C SER A 328 -7.05 -8.11 -19.61
N GLN A 329 -6.30 -8.34 -20.70
CA GLN A 329 -5.25 -7.43 -21.17
C GLN A 329 -5.82 -6.06 -21.51
N ASP A 330 -6.94 -6.01 -22.24
CA ASP A 330 -7.67 -4.79 -22.53
C ASP A 330 -8.51 -4.37 -21.34
N ASP A 331 -8.61 -3.06 -21.10
CA ASP A 331 -9.46 -2.56 -20.02
C ASP A 331 -10.95 -2.54 -20.45
N LEU A 332 -11.83 -2.85 -19.50
CA LEU A 332 -13.28 -2.87 -19.68
C LEU A 332 -13.94 -1.61 -19.12
N LEU A 333 -13.22 -0.50 -19.10
CA LEU A 333 -13.65 0.76 -18.52
C LEU A 333 -14.55 1.54 -19.48
N ILE A 334 -15.60 2.13 -18.93
CA ILE A 334 -16.47 3.05 -19.67
C ILE A 334 -15.87 4.46 -19.55
N GLU A 335 -15.44 5.00 -20.69
CA GLU A 335 -14.64 6.23 -20.78
C GLU A 335 -15.39 7.49 -20.32
N GLU A 336 -16.71 7.52 -20.54
CA GLU A 336 -17.59 8.64 -20.18
C GLU A 336 -17.90 8.71 -18.69
N LEU A 337 -17.74 7.60 -17.99
CA LEU A 337 -18.00 7.49 -16.56
C LEU A 337 -16.78 7.94 -15.74
N THR A 338 -17.06 8.39 -14.53
CA THR A 338 -16.03 8.64 -13.52
C THR A 338 -15.42 7.32 -13.01
N VAL A 339 -14.30 7.43 -12.33
CA VAL A 339 -13.66 6.29 -11.63
C VAL A 339 -14.65 5.65 -10.65
N PHE A 340 -15.40 6.45 -9.90
CA PHE A 340 -16.42 5.97 -8.97
C PHE A 340 -17.58 5.29 -9.71
N GLU A 341 -18.13 5.90 -10.74
CA GLU A 341 -19.29 5.38 -11.48
C GLU A 341 -19.00 4.05 -12.15
N ASN A 342 -17.80 3.88 -12.75
CA ASN A 342 -17.38 2.60 -13.33
C ASN A 342 -17.51 1.46 -12.30
N LEU A 343 -17.00 1.68 -11.09
CA LEU A 343 -17.05 0.66 -10.04
C LEU A 343 -18.44 0.55 -9.41
N TYR A 344 -19.16 1.66 -9.26
CA TYR A 344 -20.50 1.70 -8.68
C TYR A 344 -21.52 0.92 -9.52
N TYR A 345 -21.56 1.15 -10.83
CA TYR A 345 -22.50 0.43 -11.71
C TYR A 345 -22.13 -1.06 -11.81
N ASN A 346 -20.83 -1.39 -11.85
CA ASN A 346 -20.40 -2.78 -11.78
C ASN A 346 -20.86 -3.45 -10.47
N ALA A 347 -20.65 -2.79 -9.33
CA ALA A 347 -21.11 -3.29 -8.02
C ALA A 347 -22.63 -3.47 -7.98
N LYS A 348 -23.39 -2.54 -8.53
CA LYS A 348 -24.86 -2.59 -8.59
C LYS A 348 -25.36 -3.79 -9.40
N LEU A 349 -24.68 -4.14 -10.49
CA LEU A 349 -24.96 -5.35 -11.26
C LEU A 349 -24.63 -6.64 -10.51
N CYS A 350 -23.58 -6.63 -9.68
CA CYS A 350 -23.13 -7.80 -8.93
C CYS A 350 -23.95 -8.05 -7.66
N PHE A 351 -24.47 -7.01 -7.01
CA PHE A 351 -25.08 -7.06 -5.67
C PHE A 351 -26.50 -6.48 -5.66
N ALA A 352 -27.42 -7.14 -6.37
CA ALA A 352 -28.83 -6.69 -6.46
C ALA A 352 -29.56 -6.65 -5.10
N HIS A 353 -29.02 -7.29 -4.06
CA HIS A 353 -29.64 -7.39 -2.73
C HIS A 353 -29.11 -6.33 -1.74
N LEU A 354 -28.05 -5.59 -2.08
CA LEU A 354 -27.49 -4.56 -1.21
C LEU A 354 -28.18 -3.21 -1.42
N SER A 355 -28.30 -2.44 -0.35
CA SER A 355 -28.78 -1.06 -0.41
C SER A 355 -27.77 -0.15 -1.14
N GLU A 356 -28.26 0.98 -1.64
CA GLU A 356 -27.36 1.96 -2.30
C GLU A 356 -26.25 2.46 -1.40
N LYS A 357 -26.50 2.58 -0.10
CA LYS A 357 -25.48 3.00 0.88
C LYS A 357 -24.39 1.95 1.00
N GLU A 358 -24.76 0.69 1.17
CA GLU A 358 -23.79 -0.43 1.28
C GLU A 358 -22.94 -0.57 0.01
N ILE A 359 -23.55 -0.39 -1.17
CA ILE A 359 -22.82 -0.40 -2.44
C ILE A 359 -21.81 0.76 -2.49
N LYS A 360 -22.22 1.99 -2.12
CA LYS A 360 -21.32 3.16 -2.08
C LYS A 360 -20.16 2.96 -1.11
N ASP A 361 -20.44 2.48 0.09
CA ASP A 361 -19.42 2.22 1.12
C ASP A 361 -18.41 1.17 0.63
N ARG A 362 -18.89 0.09 -0.02
CA ARG A 362 -18.03 -0.94 -0.60
C ARG A 362 -17.15 -0.40 -1.74
N VAL A 363 -17.72 0.39 -2.65
CA VAL A 363 -16.98 1.06 -3.73
C VAL A 363 -15.88 1.96 -3.18
N LEU A 364 -16.21 2.81 -2.21
CA LEU A 364 -15.24 3.70 -1.59
C LEU A 364 -14.10 2.94 -0.89
N LYS A 365 -14.43 1.82 -0.22
CA LYS A 365 -13.43 0.94 0.39
C LYS A 365 -12.47 0.36 -0.65
N VAL A 366 -12.98 -0.15 -1.77
CA VAL A 366 -12.14 -0.69 -2.85
C VAL A 366 -11.28 0.41 -3.48
N LEU A 367 -11.85 1.58 -3.79
CA LEU A 367 -11.09 2.70 -4.33
C LEU A 367 -9.99 3.19 -3.38
N SER A 368 -10.28 3.23 -2.08
CA SER A 368 -9.30 3.60 -1.05
C SER A 368 -8.15 2.58 -0.99
N ASN A 369 -8.46 1.29 -0.98
CA ASN A 369 -7.47 0.20 -0.96
C ASN A 369 -6.55 0.21 -2.19
N LEU A 370 -7.03 0.72 -3.33
CA LEU A 370 -6.27 0.80 -4.57
C LEU A 370 -5.62 2.19 -4.81
N GLY A 371 -5.72 3.11 -3.84
CA GLY A 371 -5.18 4.46 -3.95
C GLY A 371 -5.84 5.30 -5.04
N LEU A 372 -7.13 5.04 -5.35
CA LEU A 372 -7.91 5.74 -6.37
C LEU A 372 -8.93 6.72 -5.78
N GLU A 373 -9.06 6.80 -4.46
CA GLU A 373 -10.08 7.61 -3.78
C GLU A 373 -10.02 9.09 -4.16
N THR A 374 -8.81 9.66 -4.27
CA THR A 374 -8.60 11.08 -4.65
C THR A 374 -8.96 11.38 -6.10
N ARG A 375 -9.16 10.36 -6.92
CA ARG A 375 -9.48 10.45 -8.35
C ARG A 375 -10.91 10.01 -8.68
N LYS A 376 -11.70 9.66 -7.66
CA LYS A 376 -13.03 9.05 -7.81
C LYS A 376 -13.99 9.84 -8.69
N ASP A 377 -13.91 11.18 -8.65
CA ASP A 377 -14.80 12.08 -9.37
C ASP A 377 -14.29 12.46 -10.78
N LEU A 378 -13.08 12.00 -11.15
CA LEU A 378 -12.54 12.22 -12.50
C LEU A 378 -13.13 11.19 -13.47
N LYS A 379 -13.49 11.65 -14.67
CA LYS A 379 -13.82 10.75 -15.79
C LYS A 379 -12.59 9.91 -16.14
N VAL A 380 -12.82 8.70 -16.60
CA VAL A 380 -11.74 7.80 -17.05
C VAL A 380 -11.08 8.37 -18.30
N GLY A 381 -11.88 8.85 -19.26
CA GLY A 381 -11.42 9.40 -20.53
C GLY A 381 -10.93 8.33 -21.51
N SER A 382 -10.76 8.71 -22.76
CA SER A 382 -10.27 7.82 -23.81
C SER A 382 -8.76 7.57 -23.71
N ILE A 383 -8.27 6.60 -24.47
CA ILE A 383 -6.81 6.32 -24.57
C ILE A 383 -6.05 7.53 -25.11
N LEU A 384 -6.69 8.36 -25.95
CA LEU A 384 -6.10 9.55 -26.54
C LEU A 384 -6.25 10.81 -25.66
N ASP A 385 -7.33 10.89 -24.85
CA ASP A 385 -7.60 12.00 -23.91
C ASP A 385 -7.65 11.47 -22.49
N LYS A 386 -6.52 11.01 -21.97
CA LYS A 386 -6.38 10.40 -20.66
C LYS A 386 -6.60 11.42 -19.55
N LYS A 387 -7.61 11.20 -18.70
CA LYS A 387 -7.84 11.99 -17.48
C LYS A 387 -7.20 11.33 -16.24
N ILE A 388 -6.92 10.04 -16.35
CA ILE A 388 -6.19 9.26 -15.33
C ILE A 388 -4.98 8.56 -15.98
N SER A 389 -3.93 8.28 -15.20
CA SER A 389 -2.71 7.63 -15.71
C SER A 389 -2.97 6.17 -16.13
N GLY A 390 -2.06 5.61 -16.93
CA GLY A 390 -2.13 4.19 -17.33
C GLY A 390 -2.15 3.25 -16.13
N GLY A 391 -1.32 3.51 -15.13
CA GLY A 391 -1.32 2.73 -13.89
C GLY A 391 -2.63 2.88 -13.09
N GLN A 392 -3.25 4.06 -13.10
CA GLN A 392 -4.57 4.26 -12.49
C GLN A 392 -5.67 3.50 -13.26
N ARG A 393 -5.63 3.49 -14.59
CA ARG A 393 -6.55 2.70 -15.42
C ARG A 393 -6.43 1.20 -15.13
N LYS A 394 -5.22 0.66 -15.08
CA LYS A 394 -5.01 -0.77 -14.74
C LYS A 394 -5.48 -1.11 -13.33
N ARG A 395 -5.23 -0.25 -12.34
CA ARG A 395 -5.76 -0.44 -10.98
C ARG A 395 -7.28 -0.39 -10.94
N LEU A 396 -7.91 0.50 -11.71
CA LEU A 396 -9.37 0.56 -11.81
C LEU A 396 -9.94 -0.70 -12.49
N ASN A 397 -9.29 -1.22 -13.54
CA ASN A 397 -9.69 -2.46 -14.18
C ASN A 397 -9.60 -3.66 -13.21
N ILE A 398 -8.53 -3.73 -12.39
CA ILE A 398 -8.42 -4.71 -11.31
C ILE A 398 -9.54 -4.50 -10.27
N ALA A 399 -9.91 -3.26 -9.96
CA ALA A 399 -10.97 -2.93 -9.01
C ALA A 399 -12.33 -3.49 -9.42
N LEU A 400 -12.64 -3.54 -10.73
CA LEU A 400 -13.89 -4.11 -11.25
C LEU A 400 -14.06 -5.57 -10.85
N GLU A 401 -12.97 -6.33 -10.80
CA GLU A 401 -13.01 -7.73 -10.35
C GLU A 401 -12.94 -7.84 -8.80
N LEU A 402 -12.13 -7.00 -8.17
CA LEU A 402 -11.97 -7.02 -6.71
C LEU A 402 -13.24 -6.67 -5.93
N ILE A 403 -14.18 -5.95 -6.54
CA ILE A 403 -15.45 -5.60 -5.90
C ILE A 403 -16.24 -6.83 -5.46
N ARG A 404 -16.04 -7.97 -6.13
CA ARG A 404 -16.67 -9.27 -5.81
C ARG A 404 -15.91 -10.07 -4.75
N GLU A 405 -14.71 -9.60 -4.34
CA GLU A 405 -13.83 -10.25 -3.38
C GLU A 405 -13.44 -11.71 -3.77
N PRO A 406 -13.05 -11.98 -5.04
CA PRO A 406 -12.69 -13.33 -5.46
C PRO A 406 -11.52 -13.88 -4.62
N ALA A 407 -11.48 -15.19 -4.39
CA ALA A 407 -10.38 -15.86 -3.71
C ALA A 407 -9.18 -16.13 -4.64
N ILE A 408 -9.46 -16.29 -5.95
CA ILE A 408 -8.46 -16.49 -6.99
C ILE A 408 -8.57 -15.38 -8.03
N LEU A 409 -7.44 -14.80 -8.42
CA LEU A 409 -7.35 -13.77 -9.46
C LEU A 409 -6.43 -14.25 -10.58
N PHE A 410 -6.90 -14.11 -11.81
CA PHE A 410 -6.15 -14.29 -13.04
C PHE A 410 -6.01 -12.98 -13.77
N LEU A 411 -4.78 -12.58 -14.12
CA LEU A 411 -4.51 -11.30 -14.79
C LEU A 411 -3.65 -11.52 -16.03
N ASP A 412 -4.15 -11.06 -17.17
CA ASP A 412 -3.44 -11.11 -18.44
C ASP A 412 -2.71 -9.79 -18.69
N GLU A 413 -1.38 -9.81 -18.61
CA GLU A 413 -0.47 -8.69 -18.88
C GLU A 413 -0.86 -7.37 -18.21
N PRO A 414 -1.10 -7.31 -16.88
CA PRO A 414 -1.57 -6.10 -16.21
C PRO A 414 -0.55 -4.96 -16.21
N THR A 415 0.70 -5.22 -16.59
CA THR A 415 1.80 -4.23 -16.64
C THR A 415 2.11 -3.76 -18.06
N SER A 416 1.43 -4.29 -19.08
CA SER A 416 1.66 -3.91 -20.48
C SER A 416 1.39 -2.43 -20.72
N GLY A 417 2.33 -1.74 -21.36
CA GLY A 417 2.22 -0.31 -21.71
C GLY A 417 2.39 0.66 -20.53
N LEU A 418 2.84 0.17 -19.38
CA LEU A 418 3.12 0.99 -18.20
C LEU A 418 4.60 1.39 -18.09
N SER A 419 4.87 2.48 -17.36
CA SER A 419 6.22 2.82 -16.91
C SER A 419 6.73 1.77 -15.93
N SER A 420 8.07 1.65 -15.76
CA SER A 420 8.67 0.72 -14.80
C SER A 420 8.09 0.92 -13.38
N ARG A 421 7.95 2.16 -12.94
CA ARG A 421 7.38 2.50 -11.63
C ARG A 421 5.91 2.11 -11.51
N ASP A 422 5.09 2.36 -12.53
CA ASP A 422 3.68 1.95 -12.50
C ASP A 422 3.54 0.43 -12.51
N SER A 423 4.43 -0.28 -13.23
CA SER A 423 4.48 -1.74 -13.25
C SER A 423 4.83 -2.32 -11.86
N GLU A 424 5.85 -1.75 -11.19
CA GLU A 424 6.19 -2.11 -9.81
C GLU A 424 5.00 -1.90 -8.87
N ASN A 425 4.32 -0.75 -8.97
CA ASN A 425 3.14 -0.44 -8.14
C ASN A 425 1.97 -1.42 -8.37
N VAL A 426 1.76 -1.88 -9.59
CA VAL A 426 0.70 -2.87 -9.91
C VAL A 426 1.07 -4.23 -9.34
N ILE A 427 2.31 -4.69 -9.52
CA ILE A 427 2.74 -5.99 -8.99
C ILE A 427 2.82 -5.98 -7.46
N ASP A 428 3.26 -4.89 -6.84
CA ASP A 428 3.24 -4.73 -5.38
C ASP A 428 1.80 -4.82 -4.83
N LEU A 429 0.83 -4.18 -5.48
CA LEU A 429 -0.60 -4.33 -5.15
C LEU A 429 -1.05 -5.81 -5.24
N LEU A 430 -0.67 -6.53 -6.31
CA LEU A 430 -1.04 -7.93 -6.47
C LEU A 430 -0.36 -8.82 -5.42
N LYS A 431 0.87 -8.50 -5.05
CA LYS A 431 1.57 -9.15 -3.93
C LYS A 431 0.83 -8.94 -2.61
N GLU A 432 0.43 -7.70 -2.31
CA GLU A 432 -0.39 -7.40 -1.12
C GLU A 432 -1.70 -8.20 -1.10
N LEU A 433 -2.39 -8.30 -2.24
CA LEU A 433 -3.60 -9.12 -2.34
C LEU A 433 -3.33 -10.60 -2.06
N SER A 434 -2.20 -11.12 -2.52
CA SER A 434 -1.80 -12.50 -2.21
C SER A 434 -1.55 -12.66 -0.70
N LEU A 435 -0.86 -11.72 -0.08
CA LEU A 435 -0.59 -11.73 1.36
C LEU A 435 -1.86 -11.62 2.23
N LYS A 436 -2.92 -11.04 1.68
CA LYS A 436 -4.28 -11.05 2.27
C LYS A 436 -5.03 -12.38 2.02
N GLY A 437 -4.34 -13.43 1.58
CA GLY A 437 -4.87 -14.79 1.42
C GLY A 437 -5.45 -15.10 0.04
N LYS A 438 -5.28 -14.23 -0.96
CA LYS A 438 -5.71 -14.54 -2.34
C LYS A 438 -4.66 -15.37 -3.06
N LEU A 439 -5.09 -16.20 -4.02
CA LEU A 439 -4.21 -16.85 -4.99
C LEU A 439 -4.24 -16.04 -6.28
N VAL A 440 -3.07 -15.56 -6.73
CA VAL A 440 -2.99 -14.63 -7.87
C VAL A 440 -2.08 -15.21 -8.95
N PHE A 441 -2.61 -15.35 -10.17
CA PHE A 441 -1.86 -15.74 -11.37
C PHE A 441 -1.73 -14.54 -12.31
N VAL A 442 -0.52 -14.24 -12.76
CA VAL A 442 -0.23 -13.07 -13.60
C VAL A 442 0.62 -13.46 -14.78
N ILE A 443 0.17 -13.15 -15.99
CA ILE A 443 1.04 -13.17 -17.16
C ILE A 443 1.88 -11.90 -17.16
N ILE A 444 3.19 -12.07 -17.26
CA ILE A 444 4.13 -10.95 -17.26
C ILE A 444 5.14 -11.07 -18.39
N HIS A 445 5.45 -9.95 -19.04
CA HIS A 445 6.47 -9.82 -20.07
C HIS A 445 7.68 -9.07 -19.55
N GLN A 446 8.88 -9.64 -19.69
CA GLN A 446 10.16 -8.99 -19.41
C GLN A 446 10.18 -8.14 -18.13
N PRO A 447 9.86 -8.72 -16.96
CA PRO A 447 9.88 -7.98 -15.70
C PRO A 447 11.29 -7.49 -15.38
N SER A 448 11.39 -6.35 -14.66
CA SER A 448 12.63 -5.96 -13.99
C SER A 448 13.03 -7.01 -12.95
N SER A 449 14.31 -7.04 -12.56
CA SER A 449 14.79 -7.96 -11.51
C SER A 449 14.01 -7.79 -10.21
N ASP A 450 13.61 -6.55 -9.89
CA ASP A 450 12.88 -6.23 -8.67
C ASP A 450 11.45 -6.81 -8.73
N ILE A 451 10.75 -6.64 -9.85
CA ILE A 451 9.44 -7.24 -10.08
C ILE A 451 9.52 -8.77 -10.06
N TYR A 452 10.56 -9.36 -10.69
CA TYR A 452 10.73 -10.80 -10.75
C TYR A 452 10.84 -11.45 -9.37
N LYS A 453 11.53 -10.78 -8.44
CA LYS A 453 11.72 -11.26 -7.06
C LYS A 453 10.44 -11.21 -6.21
N MET A 454 9.41 -10.44 -6.60
CA MET A 454 8.15 -10.35 -5.86
C MET A 454 7.28 -11.61 -5.98
N PHE A 455 7.52 -12.44 -7.01
CA PHE A 455 6.74 -13.65 -7.22
C PHE A 455 7.15 -14.77 -6.25
N ASP A 456 6.16 -15.51 -5.76
CA ASP A 456 6.39 -16.70 -4.94
C ASP A 456 6.78 -17.89 -5.81
N LYS A 457 6.15 -17.99 -7.00
CA LYS A 457 6.45 -19.01 -8.00
C LYS A 457 6.38 -18.48 -9.41
N MET A 458 7.09 -19.15 -10.31
CA MET A 458 7.10 -18.88 -11.74
C MET A 458 6.74 -20.14 -12.52
N ILE A 459 5.86 -19.96 -13.50
CA ILE A 459 5.58 -20.94 -14.55
C ILE A 459 6.20 -20.39 -15.82
N ILE A 460 7.16 -21.11 -16.39
CA ILE A 460 7.82 -20.69 -17.63
C ILE A 460 7.40 -21.65 -18.75
N MET A 461 6.75 -21.06 -19.76
CA MET A 461 6.20 -21.78 -20.91
C MET A 461 7.15 -21.70 -22.10
N ASP A 462 7.28 -22.78 -22.82
CA ASP A 462 7.98 -22.86 -24.11
C ASP A 462 7.00 -23.02 -25.26
N THR A 463 7.50 -22.83 -26.47
CA THR A 463 6.77 -23.03 -27.72
C THR A 463 6.15 -24.44 -27.79
N GLY A 464 4.92 -24.53 -28.29
CA GLY A 464 4.15 -25.77 -28.31
C GLY A 464 3.37 -26.09 -27.04
N GLY A 465 3.33 -25.15 -26.07
CA GLY A 465 2.48 -25.22 -24.90
C GLY A 465 3.01 -26.11 -23.76
N TYR A 466 4.32 -26.29 -23.69
CA TYR A 466 4.97 -27.07 -22.63
C TYR A 466 5.42 -26.17 -21.47
N PRO A 467 5.20 -26.56 -20.21
CA PRO A 467 5.84 -25.92 -19.07
C PRO A 467 7.29 -26.41 -18.98
N THR A 468 8.26 -25.52 -19.12
CA THR A 468 9.68 -25.83 -18.97
C THR A 468 10.17 -25.71 -17.54
N TYR A 469 9.47 -24.90 -16.75
CA TYR A 469 9.79 -24.70 -15.35
C TYR A 469 8.54 -24.34 -14.53
N TYR A 470 8.49 -24.88 -13.32
CA TYR A 470 7.52 -24.49 -12.29
C TYR A 470 8.18 -24.57 -10.91
N GLY A 471 8.39 -23.43 -10.27
CA GLY A 471 9.06 -23.33 -8.98
C GLY A 471 9.36 -21.89 -8.58
N THR A 472 10.26 -21.67 -7.62
CA THR A 472 10.61 -20.33 -7.15
C THR A 472 11.40 -19.54 -8.20
N PRO A 473 11.31 -18.19 -8.21
CA PRO A 473 12.05 -17.34 -9.16
C PRO A 473 13.58 -17.56 -9.10
N VAL A 474 14.15 -17.73 -7.90
CA VAL A 474 15.59 -17.91 -7.69
C VAL A 474 16.07 -19.24 -8.27
N GLU A 475 15.31 -20.31 -8.03
CA GLU A 475 15.63 -21.63 -8.58
C GLU A 475 15.49 -21.67 -10.10
N ALA A 476 14.56 -20.90 -10.69
CA ALA A 476 14.43 -20.78 -12.14
C ALA A 476 15.71 -20.27 -12.79
N VAL A 477 16.31 -19.20 -12.25
CA VAL A 477 17.57 -18.65 -12.74
C VAL A 477 18.68 -19.71 -12.69
N SER A 478 18.78 -20.45 -11.58
CA SER A 478 19.77 -21.53 -11.42
C SER A 478 19.50 -22.68 -12.37
N TYR A 479 18.25 -23.06 -12.60
CA TYR A 479 17.84 -24.11 -13.53
C TYR A 479 18.27 -23.78 -14.97
N PHE A 480 17.94 -22.59 -15.47
CA PHE A 480 18.30 -22.17 -16.83
C PHE A 480 19.82 -21.97 -17.00
N LYS A 481 20.53 -21.43 -15.99
CA LYS A 481 22.00 -21.34 -16.02
C LYS A 481 22.66 -22.74 -16.16
N ARG A 482 22.14 -23.75 -15.48
CA ARG A 482 22.61 -25.11 -15.60
C ARG A 482 22.29 -25.74 -16.97
N ALA A 483 21.05 -25.56 -17.44
CA ALA A 483 20.61 -26.10 -18.73
C ALA A 483 21.38 -25.52 -19.91
N THR A 484 21.85 -24.27 -19.83
CA THR A 484 22.64 -23.61 -20.89
C THR A 484 24.17 -23.84 -20.74
N HIS A 485 24.62 -24.71 -19.85
CA HIS A 485 26.06 -24.97 -19.56
C HIS A 485 26.85 -23.71 -19.12
N GLN A 486 26.21 -22.63 -18.75
CA GLN A 486 26.85 -21.44 -18.18
C GLN A 486 27.13 -21.56 -16.67
N ALA A 487 27.06 -22.76 -16.12
CA ALA A 487 27.19 -23.03 -14.69
C ALA A 487 28.63 -23.23 -14.25
N GLN A 488 29.53 -22.29 -14.53
CA GLN A 488 30.77 -22.11 -13.77
C GLN A 488 31.01 -20.64 -13.51
N SER A 489 30.22 -20.04 -12.66
CA SER A 489 30.61 -18.81 -12.03
C SER A 489 30.43 -18.96 -10.52
N ASN A 490 31.49 -18.64 -9.83
CA ASN A 490 31.72 -18.72 -8.40
C ASN A 490 30.48 -18.46 -7.54
N ARG A 491 30.30 -19.29 -6.52
CA ARG A 491 29.47 -18.99 -5.35
C ARG A 491 29.92 -17.66 -4.77
N GLY A 492 29.18 -16.59 -5.01
CA GLY A 492 29.46 -15.34 -4.33
C GLY A 492 29.08 -14.02 -5.01
N GLN A 493 28.45 -14.03 -6.20
CA GLN A 493 27.94 -12.79 -6.78
C GLN A 493 26.54 -13.03 -7.34
N CYS A 494 25.54 -12.67 -6.56
CA CYS A 494 24.20 -12.40 -7.08
C CYS A 494 24.18 -10.94 -7.56
N GLU A 495 24.26 -10.74 -8.87
CA GLU A 495 23.84 -9.49 -9.52
C GLU A 495 22.33 -9.50 -9.74
#